data_a49289bf1821169610ca2347db856bdc
#
_entry.id   a49289bf1821169610ca2347db856bdc
#
_cell.length_a   1.000
_cell.length_b   1.000
_cell.length_c   1.000
_cell.angle_alpha   90.00
_cell.angle_beta   90.00
_cell.angle_gamma   90.00
#
_symmetry.space_group_name_H-M   'P 1'
#
loop_
_entity.id
_entity.type
_entity.pdbx_description
1 polymer ?
#
loop_
_entity_poly.entity_id
_entity_poly.type
_entity_poly.pdbx_seq_one_letter_code
_entity_poly.pdbx_strand_id
1 'polypeptide(L)'
;MFEARHTMDAPATTPTGDDGAGGGWFTPLYGSPPGEPSAGSPAGVRETPGHRVPPQRGTPPPQDASPDALRVRATMAEIRPIADKVTSYFYALLFVRHPELRALFPAAMDTQRDRLLKALLTAAEHIDDPPVLVEYLRHLGRGHRKYGTRAEHYPVVGECLIGALSRYASGSWDCGTEAAWVRTCTTMSQVMIDAAATDELRAPPWWHAQVVTHELRTADVAVLTVRPDQPYPFLAGQYAGMETPWWPRVWRHYSFASARRPDGLLMFHVKAVPAGWVSNALVHRARPGDVLRLGPPGGSMTVDHAKDDGLLCLGGGTGIAPIRALVEDVAAHGSHRPVEVFYGARTEYGPWNGYDAYVSGPPGMIRNGVHALREAGVPAHRIRHDSVEELLVGH
;
A
#
# COMPACT_ATOMS: atom_id res chain seq x y z
N MET A 1 26.12 -22.25 -10.07
CA MET A 1 25.48 -23.32 -10.90
C MET A 1 24.17 -23.62 -10.20
N PHE A 2 23.07 -23.03 -10.68
CA PHE A 2 21.77 -23.12 -10.03
C PHE A 2 21.00 -24.30 -10.66
N GLU A 3 20.75 -25.34 -9.89
CA GLU A 3 19.87 -26.43 -10.29
C GLU A 3 18.43 -26.04 -9.94
N ALA A 4 17.64 -25.70 -10.96
CA ALA A 4 16.22 -25.55 -10.84
C ALA A 4 15.56 -26.92 -10.86
N ARG A 5 15.05 -27.41 -9.73
CA ARG A 5 14.21 -28.60 -9.70
C ARG A 5 12.81 -28.25 -10.19
N HIS A 6 12.50 -28.65 -11.42
CA HIS A 6 11.14 -28.71 -11.95
C HIS A 6 10.44 -29.94 -11.41
N THR A 7 9.30 -29.77 -10.77
CA THR A 7 8.26 -30.81 -10.69
C THR A 7 7.03 -30.28 -11.41
N MET A 8 6.77 -30.84 -12.59
CA MET A 8 5.46 -30.77 -13.25
C MET A 8 4.58 -31.88 -12.64
N ASP A 9 3.33 -31.53 -12.41
CA ASP A 9 2.10 -32.24 -12.70
C ASP A 9 1.02 -31.95 -11.65
N ALA A 10 -0.05 -31.31 -12.08
CA ALA A 10 -1.41 -31.74 -11.79
C ALA A 10 -2.47 -30.82 -12.44
N PRO A 11 -3.62 -31.36 -12.85
CA PRO A 11 -4.57 -30.70 -13.71
C PRO A 11 -5.47 -29.71 -12.99
N ALA A 12 -5.96 -28.75 -13.75
CA ALA A 12 -6.97 -27.78 -13.35
C ALA A 12 -8.28 -28.46 -12.98
N THR A 13 -8.77 -28.19 -11.77
CA THR A 13 -10.17 -28.29 -11.46
C THR A 13 -10.67 -26.95 -10.97
N THR A 14 -11.60 -26.40 -11.72
CA THR A 14 -12.45 -25.26 -11.33
C THR A 14 -13.34 -25.66 -10.17
N PRO A 15 -13.56 -24.77 -9.21
CA PRO A 15 -14.84 -24.73 -8.52
C PRO A 15 -15.54 -23.37 -8.73
N THR A 16 -16.76 -23.52 -9.17
CA THR A 16 -17.84 -22.55 -9.14
C THR A 16 -18.13 -22.04 -7.74
N GLY A 17 -18.45 -20.74 -7.67
CA GLY A 17 -19.23 -19.97 -6.73
C GLY A 17 -19.35 -20.40 -5.28
N ASP A 18 -19.21 -19.45 -4.40
CA ASP A 18 -20.35 -19.01 -3.57
C ASP A 18 -20.01 -17.74 -2.77
N ASP A 19 -21.09 -16.99 -2.49
CA ASP A 19 -21.16 -15.72 -1.80
C ASP A 19 -20.84 -15.84 -0.31
N GLY A 20 -20.28 -14.76 0.28
CA GLY A 20 -20.16 -14.69 1.75
C GLY A 20 -19.43 -13.48 2.28
N ALA A 21 -20.17 -12.40 2.43
CA ALA A 21 -20.11 -11.34 3.47
C ALA A 21 -18.84 -11.13 4.32
N GLY A 22 -18.33 -9.89 4.28
CA GLY A 22 -18.04 -9.05 5.44
C GLY A 22 -16.84 -9.41 6.30
N GLY A 23 -15.79 -8.59 6.20
CA GLY A 23 -14.73 -8.60 7.21
C GLY A 23 -13.70 -7.50 6.96
N GLY A 24 -13.59 -6.61 7.93
CA GLY A 24 -12.84 -5.38 8.00
C GLY A 24 -11.47 -5.34 7.34
N TRP A 25 -11.25 -4.26 6.65
CA TRP A 25 -10.08 -3.96 5.83
C TRP A 25 -9.13 -2.97 6.51
N PHE A 26 -8.71 -3.23 7.74
CA PHE A 26 -7.58 -2.50 8.33
C PHE A 26 -6.89 -3.36 9.38
N THR A 27 -5.63 -3.75 9.11
CA THR A 27 -4.66 -4.08 10.14
C THR A 27 -3.70 -2.91 10.24
N PRO A 28 -3.44 -2.35 11.44
CA PRO A 28 -2.51 -1.25 11.62
C PRO A 28 -1.09 -1.66 11.24
N LEU A 29 -0.33 -0.75 10.65
CA LEU A 29 1.10 -0.91 10.33
C LEU A 29 2.02 -1.01 11.56
N TYR A 30 1.46 -1.06 12.77
CA TYR A 30 2.23 -1.22 14.01
C TYR A 30 1.65 -2.37 14.83
N GLY A 31 2.47 -3.39 15.06
CA GLY A 31 2.16 -4.51 15.94
C GLY A 31 1.87 -4.03 17.35
N SER A 32 0.81 -4.54 17.94
CA SER A 32 0.54 -4.45 19.36
C SER A 32 1.64 -5.12 20.17
N PRO A 33 2.02 -4.60 21.35
CA PRO A 33 2.97 -5.26 22.22
C PRO A 33 2.41 -6.60 22.72
N PRO A 34 3.28 -7.61 22.98
CA PRO A 34 2.84 -8.93 23.40
C PRO A 34 2.20 -8.87 24.78
N GLY A 35 1.04 -9.53 24.91
CA GLY A 35 0.36 -9.76 26.17
C GLY A 35 1.18 -10.67 27.07
N GLU A 36 1.16 -10.37 28.36
CA GLU A 36 1.83 -11.11 29.41
C GLU A 36 1.31 -12.56 29.57
N PRO A 37 2.18 -13.53 29.88
CA PRO A 37 1.73 -14.85 30.29
C PRO A 37 1.37 -14.88 31.79
N SER A 38 0.26 -15.51 32.07
CA SER A 38 -0.32 -15.78 33.36
C SER A 38 0.60 -16.59 34.29
N ALA A 39 0.48 -16.27 35.55
CA ALA A 39 1.27 -16.70 36.70
C ALA A 39 1.25 -18.20 37.01
N GLY A 40 2.39 -18.68 37.47
CA GLY A 40 2.56 -19.86 38.33
C GLY A 40 3.70 -19.63 39.32
N SER A 41 3.35 -19.46 40.61
CA SER A 41 4.29 -19.48 41.75
C SER A 41 4.51 -20.93 42.23
N PRO A 42 5.52 -21.30 43.13
CA PRO A 42 6.20 -20.47 44.07
C PRO A 42 7.69 -20.83 44.39
N ALA A 43 8.26 -20.02 45.24
CA ALA A 43 9.23 -20.30 46.32
C ALA A 43 10.67 -19.80 46.18
N GLY A 44 11.03 -18.87 47.07
CA GLY A 44 12.21 -19.03 47.91
C GLY A 44 13.40 -18.07 47.70
N VAL A 45 13.37 -16.92 48.41
CA VAL A 45 14.47 -16.32 49.21
C VAL A 45 15.76 -15.83 48.55
N ARG A 46 16.00 -14.54 48.51
CA ARG A 46 16.98 -13.75 49.30
C ARG A 46 17.03 -12.29 48.86
N GLU A 47 16.84 -11.44 49.85
CA GLU A 47 17.01 -9.98 49.73
C GLU A 47 18.48 -9.60 49.60
N THR A 48 18.77 -8.63 48.71
CA THR A 48 19.89 -7.73 48.81
C THR A 48 19.44 -6.31 48.35
N PRO A 49 19.91 -5.23 49.01
CA PRO A 49 19.25 -3.94 48.96
C PRO A 49 19.76 -2.98 47.87
N GLY A 50 18.84 -2.19 47.34
CA GLY A 50 19.14 -0.86 46.90
C GLY A 50 19.46 -0.61 45.44
N HIS A 51 18.45 -0.69 44.56
CA HIS A 51 18.46 0.15 43.35
C HIS A 51 17.08 0.81 43.23
N ARG A 52 17.05 2.14 43.46
CA ARG A 52 15.85 2.94 43.22
C ARG A 52 15.60 2.95 41.70
N VAL A 53 14.59 2.23 41.25
CA VAL A 53 13.99 2.36 39.93
C VAL A 53 13.30 3.73 39.87
N PRO A 54 13.60 4.59 38.87
CA PRO A 54 12.84 5.83 38.68
C PRO A 54 11.35 5.49 38.38
N PRO A 55 10.39 6.33 38.81
CA PRO A 55 8.99 6.07 38.59
C PRO A 55 8.72 5.97 37.08
N GLN A 56 8.16 4.85 36.65
CA GLN A 56 7.61 4.68 35.31
C GLN A 56 6.57 5.78 35.11
N ARG A 57 6.72 6.58 34.09
CA ARG A 57 5.68 7.52 33.66
C ARG A 57 4.45 6.68 33.36
N GLY A 58 3.42 6.86 34.16
CA GLY A 58 2.12 6.22 33.95
C GLY A 58 1.64 6.51 32.54
N THR A 59 1.07 5.48 31.92
CA THR A 59 0.32 5.61 30.66
C THR A 59 -0.69 6.73 30.86
N PRO A 60 -0.74 7.77 29.99
CA PRO A 60 -1.75 8.81 30.13
C PRO A 60 -3.14 8.14 30.08
N PRO A 61 -4.11 8.64 30.89
CA PRO A 61 -5.47 8.12 30.85
C PRO A 61 -6.02 8.23 29.42
N PRO A 62 -6.97 7.36 29.00
CA PRO A 62 -7.61 7.48 27.71
C PRO A 62 -8.17 8.88 27.59
N GLN A 63 -7.73 9.63 26.58
CA GLN A 63 -8.24 10.97 26.30
C GLN A 63 -9.71 10.82 25.92
N ASP A 64 -10.61 11.49 26.64
CA ASP A 64 -12.00 11.61 26.21
C ASP A 64 -12.03 12.18 24.78
N ALA A 65 -12.87 11.59 23.92
CA ALA A 65 -12.97 12.01 22.54
C ALA A 65 -13.28 13.51 22.44
N SER A 66 -12.58 14.22 21.58
CA SER A 66 -12.80 15.66 21.40
C SER A 66 -14.23 15.94 20.91
N PRO A 67 -14.84 17.09 21.25
CA PRO A 67 -16.18 17.44 20.76
C PRO A 67 -16.30 17.41 19.23
N ASP A 68 -15.26 17.79 18.51
CA ASP A 68 -15.21 17.73 17.05
C ASP A 68 -15.18 16.28 16.55
N ALA A 69 -14.40 15.41 17.20
CA ALA A 69 -14.35 13.99 16.87
C ALA A 69 -15.72 13.30 17.04
N LEU A 70 -16.43 13.60 18.12
CA LEU A 70 -17.77 13.06 18.35
C LEU A 70 -18.74 13.47 17.23
N ARG A 71 -18.72 14.74 16.81
CA ARG A 71 -19.56 15.26 15.73
C ARG A 71 -19.22 14.64 14.38
N VAL A 72 -17.94 14.56 14.06
CA VAL A 72 -17.45 13.95 12.81
C VAL A 72 -17.86 12.46 12.75
N ARG A 73 -17.66 11.71 13.84
CA ARG A 73 -18.06 10.29 13.91
C ARG A 73 -19.57 10.10 13.81
N ALA A 74 -20.38 10.97 14.45
CA ALA A 74 -21.84 10.92 14.34
C ALA A 74 -22.28 11.14 12.88
N THR A 75 -21.73 12.14 12.20
CA THR A 75 -21.98 12.36 10.77
C THR A 75 -21.59 11.14 9.94
N MET A 76 -20.41 10.56 10.16
CA MET A 76 -19.95 9.38 9.42
C MET A 76 -20.82 8.14 9.65
N ALA A 77 -21.32 7.95 10.88
CA ALA A 77 -22.25 6.86 11.18
C ALA A 77 -23.58 7.00 10.42
N GLU A 78 -24.10 8.24 10.28
CA GLU A 78 -25.34 8.52 9.56
C GLU A 78 -25.19 8.32 8.04
N ILE A 79 -24.05 8.75 7.45
CA ILE A 79 -23.87 8.67 6.00
C ILE A 79 -23.40 7.29 5.53
N ARG A 80 -22.79 6.48 6.39
CA ARG A 80 -22.21 5.17 6.02
C ARG A 80 -23.17 4.25 5.28
N PRO A 81 -24.46 4.09 5.69
CA PRO A 81 -25.42 3.24 4.97
C PRO A 81 -25.82 3.75 3.57
N ILE A 82 -25.56 5.04 3.31
CA ILE A 82 -25.95 5.71 2.05
C ILE A 82 -24.73 6.33 1.34
N ALA A 83 -23.55 5.79 1.60
CA ALA A 83 -22.28 6.35 1.17
C ALA A 83 -22.19 6.57 -0.35
N ASP A 84 -22.74 5.66 -1.15
CA ASP A 84 -22.80 5.79 -2.62
C ASP A 84 -23.55 7.02 -3.08
N LYS A 85 -24.67 7.37 -2.40
CA LYS A 85 -25.43 8.57 -2.71
C LYS A 85 -24.65 9.83 -2.36
N VAL A 86 -24.01 9.82 -1.19
CA VAL A 86 -23.22 10.96 -0.69
C VAL A 86 -22.02 11.22 -1.58
N THR A 87 -21.23 10.19 -1.87
CA THR A 87 -20.02 10.32 -2.72
C THR A 87 -20.38 10.66 -4.16
N SER A 88 -21.47 10.09 -4.71
CA SER A 88 -21.96 10.44 -6.05
C SER A 88 -22.36 11.91 -6.12
N TYR A 89 -23.09 12.39 -5.12
CA TYR A 89 -23.51 13.79 -5.06
C TYR A 89 -22.32 14.73 -4.86
N PHE A 90 -21.36 14.37 -4.02
CA PHE A 90 -20.11 15.12 -3.83
C PHE A 90 -19.39 15.32 -5.17
N TYR A 91 -19.14 14.26 -5.95
CA TYR A 91 -18.46 14.38 -7.24
C TYR A 91 -19.29 15.11 -8.29
N ALA A 92 -20.61 14.94 -8.30
CA ALA A 92 -21.49 15.71 -9.17
C ALA A 92 -21.40 17.22 -8.84
N LEU A 93 -21.47 17.57 -7.55
CA LEU A 93 -21.34 18.95 -7.10
C LEU A 93 -19.97 19.53 -7.45
N LEU A 94 -18.90 18.79 -7.22
CA LEU A 94 -17.53 19.19 -7.52
C LEU A 94 -17.36 19.49 -9.02
N PHE A 95 -17.79 18.60 -9.88
CA PHE A 95 -17.60 18.77 -11.33
C PHE A 95 -18.55 19.79 -11.98
N VAL A 96 -19.71 20.06 -11.35
CA VAL A 96 -20.60 21.14 -11.78
C VAL A 96 -20.06 22.50 -11.40
N ARG A 97 -19.53 22.64 -10.18
CA ARG A 97 -18.98 23.93 -9.70
C ARG A 97 -17.57 24.20 -10.21
N HIS A 98 -16.79 23.15 -10.39
CA HIS A 98 -15.37 23.17 -10.73
C HIS A 98 -15.05 22.17 -11.85
N PRO A 99 -15.54 22.41 -13.09
CA PRO A 99 -15.38 21.49 -14.22
C PRO A 99 -13.91 21.24 -14.59
N GLU A 100 -13.02 22.18 -14.34
CA GLU A 100 -11.57 22.08 -14.56
C GLU A 100 -10.95 20.95 -13.73
N LEU A 101 -11.49 20.62 -12.56
CA LEU A 101 -10.99 19.55 -11.72
C LEU A 101 -11.29 18.14 -12.28
N ARG A 102 -12.24 18.03 -13.22
CA ARG A 102 -12.57 16.73 -13.83
C ARG A 102 -11.36 16.05 -14.46
N ALA A 103 -10.41 16.84 -14.98
CA ALA A 103 -9.19 16.35 -15.61
C ALA A 103 -8.21 15.66 -14.62
N LEU A 104 -8.36 15.86 -13.31
CA LEU A 104 -7.55 15.23 -12.27
C LEU A 104 -8.00 13.80 -11.95
N PHE A 105 -9.18 13.41 -12.42
CA PHE A 105 -9.82 12.13 -12.08
C PHE A 105 -9.87 11.18 -13.29
N PRO A 106 -9.88 9.86 -13.06
CA PRO A 106 -10.06 8.89 -14.13
C PRO A 106 -11.45 8.97 -14.76
N ALA A 107 -11.63 8.36 -15.94
CA ALA A 107 -12.93 8.31 -16.62
C ALA A 107 -13.98 7.56 -15.78
N ALA A 108 -13.62 6.39 -15.24
CA ALA A 108 -14.47 5.59 -14.33
C ALA A 108 -14.26 6.03 -12.87
N MET A 109 -15.37 6.36 -12.20
CA MET A 109 -15.35 7.00 -10.87
C MET A 109 -15.68 6.03 -9.72
N ASP A 110 -16.08 4.79 -10.00
CA ASP A 110 -16.54 3.85 -8.95
C ASP A 110 -15.47 3.62 -7.89
N THR A 111 -14.29 3.18 -8.30
CA THR A 111 -13.14 3.00 -7.39
C THR A 111 -12.77 4.30 -6.67
N GLN A 112 -12.95 5.46 -7.32
CA GLN A 112 -12.60 6.75 -6.71
C GLN A 112 -13.60 7.13 -5.59
N ARG A 113 -14.90 6.80 -5.76
CA ARG A 113 -15.90 6.98 -4.70
C ARG A 113 -15.58 6.14 -3.48
N ASP A 114 -15.23 4.86 -3.68
CA ASP A 114 -14.84 3.95 -2.59
C ASP A 114 -13.60 4.45 -1.84
N ARG A 115 -12.61 4.96 -2.56
CA ARG A 115 -11.39 5.54 -1.97
C ARG A 115 -11.68 6.76 -1.13
N LEU A 116 -12.55 7.64 -1.60
CA LEU A 116 -12.95 8.83 -0.82
C LEU A 116 -13.65 8.41 0.48
N LEU A 117 -14.63 7.52 0.38
CA LEU A 117 -15.34 7.02 1.56
C LEU A 117 -14.38 6.39 2.56
N LYS A 118 -13.48 5.52 2.09
CA LYS A 118 -12.48 4.87 2.92
C LYS A 118 -11.58 5.90 3.61
N ALA A 119 -11.12 6.93 2.89
CA ALA A 119 -10.29 7.99 3.46
C ALA A 119 -11.02 8.76 4.55
N LEU A 120 -12.29 9.09 4.35
CA LEU A 120 -13.11 9.78 5.35
C LEU A 120 -13.35 8.91 6.60
N LEU A 121 -13.63 7.62 6.42
CA LEU A 121 -13.81 6.69 7.53
C LEU A 121 -12.53 6.54 8.34
N THR A 122 -11.38 6.36 7.69
CA THR A 122 -10.07 6.28 8.36
C THR A 122 -9.76 7.56 9.13
N ALA A 123 -10.02 8.73 8.53
CA ALA A 123 -9.80 10.00 9.21
C ALA A 123 -10.69 10.17 10.44
N ALA A 124 -11.96 9.77 10.36
CA ALA A 124 -12.89 9.84 11.50
C ALA A 124 -12.54 8.83 12.61
N GLU A 125 -12.02 7.67 12.27
CA GLU A 125 -11.55 6.66 13.22
C GLU A 125 -10.36 7.15 14.03
N HIS A 126 -9.37 7.76 13.36
CA HIS A 126 -8.11 8.20 13.97
C HIS A 126 -8.08 9.69 14.35
N ILE A 127 -9.22 10.39 14.37
CA ILE A 127 -9.26 11.83 14.62
C ILE A 127 -8.71 12.23 16.01
N ASP A 128 -8.80 11.34 17.01
CA ASP A 128 -8.23 11.52 18.36
C ASP A 128 -6.86 10.82 18.52
N ASP A 129 -6.27 10.27 17.44
CA ASP A 129 -4.93 9.73 17.40
C ASP A 129 -4.07 10.52 16.39
N PRO A 130 -3.60 11.72 16.77
CA PRO A 130 -2.90 12.62 15.87
C PRO A 130 -1.66 12.01 15.18
N PRO A 131 -0.81 11.21 15.85
CA PRO A 131 0.34 10.60 15.19
C PRO A 131 -0.06 9.69 14.01
N VAL A 132 -1.06 8.83 14.19
CA VAL A 132 -1.56 7.91 13.15
C VAL A 132 -2.24 8.68 12.03
N LEU A 133 -3.14 9.61 12.38
CA LEU A 133 -3.85 10.43 11.40
C LEU A 133 -2.90 11.28 10.56
N VAL A 134 -1.94 11.95 11.18
CA VAL A 134 -0.98 12.81 10.48
C VAL A 134 -0.13 12.00 9.50
N GLU A 135 0.36 10.82 9.88
CA GLU A 135 1.16 10.00 8.96
C GLU A 135 0.30 9.48 7.78
N TYR A 136 -0.93 9.08 8.06
CA TYR A 136 -1.90 8.72 7.00
C TYR A 136 -2.14 9.87 6.02
N LEU A 137 -2.39 11.09 6.53
CA LEU A 137 -2.62 12.28 5.70
C LEU A 137 -1.37 12.70 4.92
N ARG A 138 -0.18 12.58 5.51
CA ARG A 138 1.09 12.81 4.81
C ARG A 138 1.25 11.85 3.63
N HIS A 139 0.93 10.58 3.83
CA HIS A 139 0.96 9.59 2.75
C HIS A 139 -0.03 9.95 1.63
N LEU A 140 -1.26 10.33 1.97
CA LEU A 140 -2.24 10.79 1.00
C LEU A 140 -1.77 12.05 0.24
N GLY A 141 -1.23 13.04 0.94
CA GLY A 141 -0.74 14.29 0.33
C GLY A 141 0.37 14.02 -0.69
N ARG A 142 1.35 13.20 -0.34
CA ARG A 142 2.38 12.74 -1.28
C ARG A 142 1.77 12.01 -2.48
N GLY A 143 0.82 11.11 -2.22
CA GLY A 143 0.15 10.33 -3.27
C GLY A 143 -0.70 11.17 -4.25
N HIS A 144 -1.22 12.30 -3.80
CA HIS A 144 -2.02 13.21 -4.65
C HIS A 144 -1.20 13.97 -5.69
N ARG A 145 0.12 14.16 -5.47
CA ARG A 145 1.01 14.84 -6.41
C ARG A 145 0.98 14.23 -7.81
N LYS A 146 0.96 12.91 -7.91
CA LYS A 146 0.93 12.19 -9.21
C LYS A 146 -0.32 12.46 -10.05
N TYR A 147 -1.39 12.96 -9.44
CA TYR A 147 -2.61 13.35 -10.16
C TYR A 147 -2.61 14.82 -10.57
N GLY A 148 -1.61 15.60 -10.13
CA GLY A 148 -1.51 17.03 -10.38
C GLY A 148 -2.33 17.86 -9.40
N THR A 149 -2.65 17.32 -8.23
CA THR A 149 -3.34 18.07 -7.17
C THR A 149 -2.45 19.18 -6.63
N ARG A 150 -3.02 20.38 -6.49
CA ARG A 150 -2.37 21.59 -5.97
C ARG A 150 -3.04 22.06 -4.69
N ALA A 151 -2.37 22.93 -3.93
CA ALA A 151 -2.89 23.48 -2.68
C ALA A 151 -4.27 24.15 -2.85
N GLU A 152 -4.47 24.86 -3.96
CA GLU A 152 -5.71 25.57 -4.30
C GLU A 152 -6.94 24.65 -4.51
N HIS A 153 -6.72 23.35 -4.78
CA HIS A 153 -7.81 22.40 -4.97
C HIS A 153 -8.45 21.95 -3.66
N TYR A 154 -7.71 21.97 -2.54
CA TYR A 154 -8.20 21.42 -1.26
C TYR A 154 -9.38 22.21 -0.67
N PRO A 155 -9.38 23.56 -0.62
CA PRO A 155 -10.54 24.33 -0.13
C PRO A 155 -11.82 24.03 -0.89
N VAL A 156 -11.72 23.98 -2.23
CA VAL A 156 -12.82 23.70 -3.15
C VAL A 156 -13.42 22.30 -2.91
N VAL A 157 -12.56 21.30 -2.75
CA VAL A 157 -12.95 19.93 -2.43
C VAL A 157 -13.61 19.87 -1.05
N GLY A 158 -13.06 20.56 -0.05
CA GLY A 158 -13.62 20.66 1.29
C GLY A 158 -15.02 21.29 1.31
N GLU A 159 -15.23 22.38 0.58
CA GLU A 159 -16.54 23.03 0.45
C GLU A 159 -17.59 22.09 -0.16
N CYS A 160 -17.25 21.43 -1.26
CA CYS A 160 -18.15 20.46 -1.90
C CYS A 160 -18.44 19.24 -1.01
N LEU A 161 -17.45 18.80 -0.22
CA LEU A 161 -17.63 17.70 0.74
C LEU A 161 -18.60 18.11 1.86
N ILE A 162 -18.40 19.27 2.46
CA ILE A 162 -19.28 19.82 3.51
C ILE A 162 -20.70 19.98 2.95
N GLY A 163 -20.87 20.48 1.73
CA GLY A 163 -22.16 20.58 1.07
C GLY A 163 -22.85 19.24 0.82
N ALA A 164 -22.08 18.17 0.53
CA ALA A 164 -22.64 16.83 0.40
C ALA A 164 -23.04 16.25 1.77
N LEU A 165 -22.20 16.42 2.78
CA LEU A 165 -22.47 15.94 4.13
C LEU A 165 -23.69 16.63 4.74
N SER A 166 -23.80 17.96 4.66
CA SER A 166 -24.93 18.72 5.17
C SER A 166 -26.27 18.30 4.54
N ARG A 167 -26.26 17.92 3.27
CA ARG A 167 -27.46 17.45 2.57
C ARG A 167 -27.96 16.10 3.06
N TYR A 168 -27.06 15.19 3.41
CA TYR A 168 -27.39 13.79 3.67
C TYR A 168 -27.33 13.38 5.14
N ALA A 169 -26.65 14.14 5.98
CA ALA A 169 -26.53 13.89 7.43
C ALA A 169 -27.46 14.82 8.23
N SER A 170 -28.69 14.98 7.79
CA SER A 170 -29.66 15.94 8.36
C SER A 170 -30.00 15.68 9.82
N GLY A 171 -29.84 14.46 10.31
CA GLY A 171 -30.09 14.07 11.70
C GLY A 171 -28.99 14.54 12.67
N SER A 172 -27.75 14.62 12.21
CA SER A 172 -26.59 15.03 13.01
C SER A 172 -26.05 16.43 12.65
N TRP A 173 -26.65 17.11 11.68
CA TRP A 173 -26.13 18.37 11.14
C TRP A 173 -26.70 19.60 11.85
N ASP A 174 -25.82 20.35 12.51
CA ASP A 174 -26.07 21.66 13.11
C ASP A 174 -24.86 22.59 12.82
N CYS A 175 -24.98 23.88 13.25
CA CYS A 175 -23.89 24.84 13.11
C CYS A 175 -22.58 24.39 13.78
N GLY A 176 -22.68 23.64 14.89
CA GLY A 176 -21.52 23.10 15.59
C GLY A 176 -20.87 21.96 14.81
N THR A 177 -21.67 21.10 14.16
CA THR A 177 -21.20 20.02 13.29
C THR A 177 -20.53 20.57 12.03
N GLU A 178 -21.14 21.58 11.39
CA GLU A 178 -20.54 22.27 10.26
C GLU A 178 -19.18 22.88 10.63
N ALA A 179 -19.11 23.61 11.74
CA ALA A 179 -17.86 24.20 12.22
C ALA A 179 -16.79 23.14 12.54
N ALA A 180 -17.18 21.96 13.08
CA ALA A 180 -16.28 20.84 13.33
C ALA A 180 -15.71 20.29 12.02
N TRP A 181 -16.55 20.10 11.00
CA TRP A 181 -16.13 19.65 9.68
C TRP A 181 -15.23 20.65 8.96
N VAL A 182 -15.52 21.96 9.06
CA VAL A 182 -14.65 23.02 8.52
C VAL A 182 -13.25 22.94 9.13
N ARG A 183 -13.16 22.87 10.46
CA ARG A 183 -11.86 22.75 11.16
C ARG A 183 -11.13 21.46 10.76
N THR A 184 -11.82 20.33 10.74
CA THR A 184 -11.27 19.02 10.37
C THR A 184 -10.74 19.04 8.94
N CYS A 185 -11.53 19.48 7.95
CA CYS A 185 -11.11 19.58 6.57
C CYS A 185 -9.91 20.52 6.39
N THR A 186 -9.91 21.67 7.07
CA THR A 186 -8.80 22.64 7.00
C THR A 186 -7.50 22.02 7.53
N THR A 187 -7.56 21.39 8.71
CA THR A 187 -6.38 20.75 9.33
C THR A 187 -5.86 19.60 8.47
N MET A 188 -6.75 18.72 8.00
CA MET A 188 -6.37 17.61 7.14
C MET A 188 -5.74 18.09 5.83
N SER A 189 -6.34 19.10 5.20
CA SER A 189 -5.83 19.70 3.96
C SER A 189 -4.44 20.30 4.17
N GLN A 190 -4.22 21.01 5.28
CA GLN A 190 -2.92 21.62 5.57
C GLN A 190 -1.82 20.55 5.72
N VAL A 191 -2.08 19.48 6.46
CA VAL A 191 -1.13 18.38 6.61
C VAL A 191 -0.78 17.75 5.25
N MET A 192 -1.77 17.58 4.38
CA MET A 192 -1.57 17.01 3.04
C MET A 192 -0.79 17.96 2.13
N ILE A 193 -1.08 19.27 2.17
CA ILE A 193 -0.37 20.31 1.40
C ILE A 193 1.10 20.38 1.83
N ASP A 194 1.36 20.43 3.13
CA ASP A 194 2.73 20.51 3.67
C ASP A 194 3.55 19.28 3.32
N ALA A 195 2.92 18.10 3.37
CA ALA A 195 3.57 16.85 2.98
C ALA A 195 3.89 16.81 1.48
N ALA A 196 2.97 17.29 0.63
CA ALA A 196 3.19 17.39 -0.82
C ALA A 196 4.32 18.37 -1.14
N ALA A 197 4.34 19.57 -0.52
CA ALA A 197 5.39 20.56 -0.70
C ALA A 197 6.77 20.07 -0.23
N THR A 198 6.81 19.38 0.91
CA THR A 198 8.07 18.77 1.41
C THR A 198 8.60 17.70 0.45
N ASP A 199 7.71 16.89 -0.12
CA ASP A 199 8.08 15.82 -1.04
C ASP A 199 8.52 16.36 -2.41
N GLU A 200 7.96 17.51 -2.84
CA GLU A 200 8.34 18.20 -4.09
C GLU A 200 9.81 18.62 -4.11
N LEU A 201 10.37 18.96 -2.95
CA LEU A 201 11.80 19.30 -2.82
C LEU A 201 12.73 18.09 -3.00
N ARG A 202 12.21 16.87 -2.92
CA ARG A 202 12.99 15.62 -2.92
C ARG A 202 12.91 14.84 -4.22
N ALA A 203 11.73 14.86 -4.86
CA ALA A 203 11.46 14.05 -6.04
C ALA A 203 10.35 14.68 -6.90
N PRO A 204 10.35 14.45 -8.21
CA PRO A 204 9.24 14.82 -9.06
C PRO A 204 7.99 14.00 -8.71
N PRO A 205 6.78 14.44 -9.09
CA PRO A 205 5.54 13.68 -8.85
C PRO A 205 5.47 12.37 -9.64
N TRP A 206 6.21 12.30 -10.76
CA TRP A 206 6.43 11.11 -11.58
C TRP A 206 7.67 11.29 -12.45
N TRP A 207 8.22 10.19 -12.95
CA TRP A 207 9.26 10.13 -13.99
C TRP A 207 8.62 9.73 -15.31
N HIS A 208 9.07 10.31 -16.41
CA HIS A 208 8.79 9.76 -17.73
C HIS A 208 9.75 8.62 -18.01
N ALA A 209 9.21 7.48 -18.46
CA ALA A 209 10.00 6.29 -18.73
C ALA A 209 9.69 5.77 -20.11
N GLN A 210 10.66 5.84 -21.03
CA GLN A 210 10.51 5.33 -22.37
C GLN A 210 10.68 3.81 -22.40
N VAL A 211 9.77 3.10 -23.04
CA VAL A 211 9.89 1.67 -23.30
C VAL A 211 11.06 1.44 -24.26
N VAL A 212 12.05 0.70 -23.82
CA VAL A 212 13.24 0.32 -24.62
C VAL A 212 13.03 -1.02 -25.28
N THR A 213 12.56 -2.03 -24.50
CA THR A 213 12.20 -3.35 -25.02
C THR A 213 10.85 -3.78 -24.49
N HIS A 214 10.15 -4.56 -25.31
CA HIS A 214 8.90 -5.21 -24.98
C HIS A 214 8.95 -6.64 -25.52
N GLU A 215 9.00 -7.62 -24.64
CA GLU A 215 9.14 -9.02 -24.98
C GLU A 215 7.99 -9.84 -24.40
N LEU A 216 7.12 -10.38 -25.26
CA LEU A 216 6.11 -11.34 -24.86
C LEU A 216 6.79 -12.67 -24.47
N ARG A 217 6.52 -13.14 -23.27
CA ARG A 217 6.97 -14.46 -22.78
C ARG A 217 5.88 -15.51 -22.94
N THR A 218 4.62 -15.10 -22.75
CA THR A 218 3.43 -15.88 -23.04
C THR A 218 2.37 -14.97 -23.67
N ALA A 219 1.21 -15.50 -24.02
CA ALA A 219 0.11 -14.69 -24.56
C ALA A 219 -0.35 -13.58 -23.60
N ASP A 220 -0.13 -13.74 -22.28
CA ASP A 220 -0.61 -12.85 -21.22
C ASP A 220 0.52 -12.27 -20.34
N VAL A 221 1.79 -12.57 -20.62
CA VAL A 221 2.94 -12.07 -19.85
C VAL A 221 3.96 -11.40 -20.75
N ALA A 222 4.33 -10.18 -20.40
CA ALA A 222 5.41 -9.43 -21.04
C ALA A 222 6.50 -9.03 -20.06
N VAL A 223 7.74 -8.97 -20.55
CA VAL A 223 8.87 -8.32 -19.89
C VAL A 223 9.09 -6.97 -20.56
N LEU A 224 9.00 -5.90 -19.79
CA LEU A 224 9.24 -4.54 -20.24
C LEU A 224 10.55 -4.05 -19.64
N THR A 225 11.40 -3.45 -20.49
CA THR A 225 12.54 -2.65 -20.02
C THR A 225 12.28 -1.21 -20.39
N VAL A 226 12.40 -0.31 -19.42
CA VAL A 226 12.15 1.11 -19.62
C VAL A 226 13.33 1.96 -19.16
N ARG A 227 13.52 3.12 -19.81
CA ARG A 227 14.52 4.12 -19.45
C ARG A 227 13.83 5.34 -18.87
N PRO A 228 14.02 5.64 -17.56
CA PRO A 228 13.52 6.89 -16.98
C PRO A 228 14.30 8.08 -17.53
N ASP A 229 13.65 9.23 -17.59
CA ASP A 229 14.22 10.51 -18.09
C ASP A 229 15.27 11.12 -17.16
N GLN A 230 15.31 10.68 -15.91
CA GLN A 230 16.27 11.09 -14.89
C GLN A 230 16.51 9.94 -13.89
N PRO A 231 17.56 10.01 -13.03
CA PRO A 231 17.86 8.95 -12.09
C PRO A 231 16.65 8.56 -11.25
N TYR A 232 16.37 7.26 -11.19
CA TYR A 232 15.23 6.71 -10.46
C TYR A 232 15.71 5.96 -9.20
N PRO A 233 15.47 6.49 -7.98
CA PRO A 233 16.07 5.99 -6.74
C PRO A 233 15.25 4.86 -6.11
N PHE A 234 15.28 3.66 -6.65
CA PHE A 234 14.60 2.51 -6.07
C PHE A 234 15.57 1.55 -5.37
N LEU A 235 15.03 0.66 -4.54
CA LEU A 235 15.70 -0.49 -3.95
C LEU A 235 15.09 -1.78 -4.52
N ALA A 236 15.92 -2.83 -4.63
CA ALA A 236 15.43 -4.15 -5.01
C ALA A 236 14.30 -4.62 -4.10
N GLY A 237 13.28 -5.24 -4.68
CA GLY A 237 12.08 -5.67 -3.97
C GLY A 237 10.98 -4.60 -3.86
N GLN A 238 11.26 -3.34 -4.17
CA GLN A 238 10.25 -2.29 -4.27
C GLN A 238 9.43 -2.39 -5.57
N TYR A 239 8.38 -1.57 -5.65
CA TYR A 239 7.52 -1.40 -6.82
C TYR A 239 7.39 0.07 -7.21
N ALA A 240 6.92 0.34 -8.43
CA ALA A 240 6.49 1.66 -8.88
C ALA A 240 5.00 1.64 -9.25
N GLY A 241 4.30 2.74 -8.97
CA GLY A 241 3.04 3.02 -9.63
C GLY A 241 3.32 3.35 -11.10
N MET A 242 2.57 2.78 -12.02
CA MET A 242 2.73 3.00 -13.46
C MET A 242 1.42 3.47 -14.08
N GLU A 243 1.48 4.54 -14.86
CA GLU A 243 0.39 5.07 -15.68
C GLU A 243 0.78 4.96 -17.15
N THR A 244 -0.19 4.60 -17.99
CA THR A 244 0.00 4.48 -19.43
C THR A 244 -0.71 5.61 -20.18
N PRO A 245 -0.24 6.01 -21.37
CA PRO A 245 -0.89 7.04 -22.18
C PRO A 245 -2.32 6.66 -22.63
N TRP A 246 -2.63 5.38 -22.65
CA TRP A 246 -3.95 4.87 -23.05
C TRP A 246 -5.01 4.93 -21.95
N TRP A 247 -4.57 4.95 -20.68
CA TRP A 247 -5.42 5.00 -19.50
C TRP A 247 -4.95 6.08 -18.54
N PRO A 248 -5.10 7.37 -18.87
CA PRO A 248 -4.66 8.46 -18.02
C PRO A 248 -5.40 8.46 -16.68
N ARG A 249 -4.67 8.82 -15.63
CA ARG A 249 -5.12 8.83 -14.21
C ARG A 249 -5.41 7.45 -13.63
N VAL A 250 -5.12 6.35 -14.36
CA VAL A 250 -5.22 4.99 -13.87
C VAL A 250 -3.83 4.45 -13.58
N TRP A 251 -3.49 4.38 -12.30
CA TRP A 251 -2.19 3.90 -11.82
C TRP A 251 -2.30 2.48 -11.32
N ARG A 252 -1.31 1.62 -11.64
CA ARG A 252 -1.17 0.25 -11.14
C ARG A 252 0.25 0.01 -10.69
N HIS A 253 0.42 -0.81 -9.65
CA HIS A 253 1.73 -1.12 -9.10
C HIS A 253 2.37 -2.31 -9.81
N TYR A 254 3.65 -2.16 -10.11
CA TYR A 254 4.49 -3.20 -10.71
C TYR A 254 5.83 -3.25 -10.00
N SER A 255 6.19 -4.42 -9.47
CA SER A 255 7.47 -4.64 -8.81
C SER A 255 8.62 -4.60 -9.81
N PHE A 256 9.76 -4.06 -9.38
CA PHE A 256 10.99 -4.12 -10.19
C PHE A 256 11.45 -5.57 -10.31
N ALA A 257 11.82 -5.97 -11.52
CA ALA A 257 12.26 -7.33 -11.86
C ALA A 257 13.79 -7.48 -11.93
N SER A 258 14.54 -6.45 -11.57
CA SER A 258 16.00 -6.46 -11.46
C SER A 258 16.45 -5.57 -10.31
N ALA A 259 17.62 -5.82 -9.77
CA ALA A 259 18.35 -4.87 -8.94
C ALA A 259 18.71 -3.61 -9.73
N ARG A 260 19.28 -2.60 -9.04
CA ARG A 260 19.78 -1.38 -9.72
C ARG A 260 20.86 -1.73 -10.73
N ARG A 261 20.67 -1.28 -11.96
CA ARG A 261 21.57 -1.53 -13.07
C ARG A 261 22.45 -0.31 -13.34
N PRO A 262 23.71 -0.51 -13.75
CA PRO A 262 24.62 0.60 -14.11
C PRO A 262 24.12 1.43 -15.30
N ASP A 263 23.32 0.81 -16.21
CA ASP A 263 22.73 1.46 -17.39
C ASP A 263 21.48 2.29 -17.06
N GLY A 264 21.03 2.28 -15.80
CA GLY A 264 19.86 3.03 -15.31
C GLY A 264 18.52 2.48 -15.83
N LEU A 265 18.50 1.35 -16.52
CA LEU A 265 17.28 0.73 -17.01
C LEU A 265 16.51 0.03 -15.90
N LEU A 266 15.18 0.10 -15.98
CA LEU A 266 14.25 -0.56 -15.07
C LEU A 266 13.56 -1.70 -15.82
N MET A 267 13.38 -2.84 -15.15
CA MET A 267 12.73 -4.00 -15.71
C MET A 267 11.47 -4.35 -14.93
N PHE A 268 10.40 -4.74 -15.65
CA PHE A 268 9.12 -5.16 -15.07
C PHE A 268 8.61 -6.43 -15.74
N HIS A 269 8.06 -7.34 -14.94
CA HIS A 269 7.27 -8.46 -15.45
C HIS A 269 5.79 -8.12 -15.29
N VAL A 270 5.07 -8.07 -16.39
CA VAL A 270 3.66 -7.67 -16.40
C VAL A 270 2.82 -8.83 -16.89
N LYS A 271 1.78 -9.19 -16.11
CA LYS A 271 0.76 -10.13 -16.52
C LYS A 271 -0.55 -9.39 -16.82
N ALA A 272 -1.09 -9.60 -18.01
CA ALA A 272 -2.43 -9.16 -18.35
C ALA A 272 -3.44 -9.92 -17.49
N VAL A 273 -4.31 -9.19 -16.77
CA VAL A 273 -5.38 -9.80 -15.96
C VAL A 273 -6.74 -9.50 -16.60
N PRO A 274 -7.75 -10.37 -16.43
CA PRO A 274 -9.10 -10.08 -16.93
C PRO A 274 -9.59 -8.71 -16.45
N ALA A 275 -10.16 -7.92 -17.35
CA ALA A 275 -10.62 -6.54 -17.11
C ALA A 275 -9.55 -5.55 -16.62
N GLY A 276 -8.28 -5.93 -16.60
CA GLY A 276 -7.16 -5.06 -16.20
C GLY A 276 -6.74 -4.10 -17.31
N TRP A 277 -7.25 -2.88 -17.32
CA TRP A 277 -7.00 -1.91 -18.40
C TRP A 277 -5.52 -1.60 -18.62
N VAL A 278 -4.80 -1.30 -17.53
CA VAL A 278 -3.36 -0.96 -17.60
C VAL A 278 -2.53 -2.19 -17.96
N SER A 279 -2.76 -3.33 -17.31
CA SER A 279 -1.97 -4.55 -17.57
C SER A 279 -2.16 -5.07 -19.00
N ASN A 280 -3.40 -5.06 -19.52
CA ASN A 280 -3.65 -5.42 -20.92
C ASN A 280 -2.99 -4.44 -21.89
N ALA A 281 -3.02 -3.13 -21.59
CA ALA A 281 -2.34 -2.15 -22.43
C ALA A 281 -0.82 -2.37 -22.44
N LEU A 282 -0.21 -2.65 -21.29
CA LEU A 282 1.23 -2.91 -21.18
C LEU A 282 1.63 -4.20 -21.92
N VAL A 283 0.82 -5.26 -21.85
CA VAL A 283 1.14 -6.54 -22.50
C VAL A 283 0.87 -6.52 -24.00
N HIS A 284 -0.25 -5.90 -24.45
CA HIS A 284 -0.70 -6.07 -25.84
C HIS A 284 -0.52 -4.81 -26.71
N ARG A 285 -0.40 -3.61 -26.12
CA ARG A 285 -0.31 -2.36 -26.86
C ARG A 285 1.06 -1.69 -26.80
N ALA A 286 1.76 -1.78 -25.67
CA ALA A 286 3.05 -1.12 -25.47
C ALA A 286 4.08 -1.56 -26.52
N ARG A 287 4.86 -0.59 -27.02
CA ARG A 287 5.91 -0.78 -28.03
C ARG A 287 7.16 0.00 -27.61
N PRO A 288 8.34 -0.39 -28.04
CA PRO A 288 9.54 0.44 -27.92
C PRO A 288 9.27 1.85 -28.46
N GLY A 289 9.66 2.86 -27.68
CA GLY A 289 9.40 4.29 -27.98
C GLY A 289 8.22 4.88 -27.22
N ASP A 290 7.26 4.11 -26.73
CA ASP A 290 6.17 4.60 -25.90
C ASP A 290 6.69 5.16 -24.58
N VAL A 291 6.03 6.20 -24.07
CA VAL A 291 6.40 6.84 -22.81
C VAL A 291 5.35 6.55 -21.74
N LEU A 292 5.78 5.94 -20.66
CA LEU A 292 5.00 5.68 -19.47
C LEU A 292 5.31 6.73 -18.39
N ARG A 293 4.44 6.85 -17.37
CA ARG A 293 4.76 7.59 -16.15
C ARG A 293 4.96 6.62 -15.00
N LEU A 294 6.05 6.81 -14.26
CA LEU A 294 6.36 6.06 -13.05
C LEU A 294 6.22 6.98 -11.84
N GLY A 295 5.40 6.61 -10.87
CA GLY A 295 5.36 7.27 -9.57
C GLY A 295 6.62 7.00 -8.76
N PRO A 296 6.79 7.62 -7.59
CA PRO A 296 7.89 7.31 -6.68
C PRO A 296 7.92 5.81 -6.32
N PRO A 297 9.12 5.24 -6.07
CA PRO A 297 9.23 3.87 -5.61
C PRO A 297 8.59 3.70 -4.23
N GLY A 298 7.95 2.57 -4.01
CA GLY A 298 7.27 2.21 -2.76
C GLY A 298 7.51 0.75 -2.38
N GLY A 299 7.02 0.37 -1.22
CA GLY A 299 7.16 -0.97 -0.67
C GLY A 299 8.33 -1.13 0.29
N SER A 300 8.15 -2.05 1.25
CA SER A 300 9.10 -2.34 2.33
C SER A 300 9.82 -3.69 2.17
N MET A 301 9.58 -4.39 1.07
CA MET A 301 10.17 -5.71 0.79
C MET A 301 11.62 -5.53 0.28
N THR A 302 12.48 -4.94 1.11
CA THR A 302 13.89 -4.64 0.80
C THR A 302 14.82 -5.40 1.73
N VAL A 303 16.03 -5.72 1.25
CA VAL A 303 17.06 -6.40 2.05
C VAL A 303 17.78 -5.40 2.94
N ASP A 304 17.96 -5.76 4.21
CA ASP A 304 18.87 -5.08 5.10
C ASP A 304 20.26 -5.72 4.99
N HIS A 305 21.17 -5.04 4.31
CA HIS A 305 22.54 -5.54 4.08
C HIS A 305 23.44 -5.47 5.33
N ALA A 306 22.98 -4.83 6.42
CA ALA A 306 23.71 -4.85 7.69
C ALA A 306 23.49 -6.15 8.48
N LYS A 307 22.60 -7.03 8.03
CA LYS A 307 22.31 -8.33 8.65
C LYS A 307 22.86 -9.47 7.82
N ASP A 308 23.24 -10.55 8.49
CA ASP A 308 23.73 -11.79 7.87
C ASP A 308 22.67 -12.92 7.88
N ASP A 309 21.45 -12.62 8.31
CA ASP A 309 20.34 -13.59 8.32
C ASP A 309 20.07 -14.13 6.91
N GLY A 310 19.72 -15.43 6.80
CA GLY A 310 19.34 -16.04 5.53
C GLY A 310 18.06 -15.40 4.95
N LEU A 311 17.92 -15.43 3.62
CA LEU A 311 16.72 -14.99 2.92
C LEU A 311 15.90 -16.19 2.47
N LEU A 312 14.64 -16.25 2.89
CA LEU A 312 13.64 -17.19 2.40
C LEU A 312 12.69 -16.44 1.44
N CYS A 313 12.74 -16.76 0.16
CA CYS A 313 11.99 -16.08 -0.89
C CYS A 313 10.90 -16.99 -1.46
N LEU A 314 9.64 -16.57 -1.37
CA LEU A 314 8.48 -17.30 -1.89
C LEU A 314 7.85 -16.51 -3.03
N GLY A 315 7.94 -17.01 -4.27
CA GLY A 315 7.42 -16.35 -5.46
C GLY A 315 6.32 -17.14 -6.15
N GLY A 316 5.29 -16.46 -6.67
CA GLY A 316 4.25 -17.07 -7.50
C GLY A 316 3.89 -16.22 -8.71
N GLY A 317 3.78 -16.83 -9.90
CA GLY A 317 3.50 -16.12 -11.14
C GLY A 317 4.51 -15.00 -11.41
N THR A 318 4.04 -13.78 -11.76
CA THR A 318 4.93 -12.61 -11.93
C THR A 318 5.51 -12.09 -10.62
N GLY A 319 5.08 -12.59 -9.45
CA GLY A 319 5.70 -12.31 -8.15
C GLY A 319 7.15 -12.80 -8.02
N ILE A 320 7.64 -13.59 -8.98
CA ILE A 320 9.07 -13.90 -9.07
C ILE A 320 9.92 -12.66 -9.42
N ALA A 321 9.33 -11.61 -10.00
CA ALA A 321 10.05 -10.41 -10.41
C ALA A 321 10.80 -9.73 -9.26
N PRO A 322 10.15 -9.32 -8.15
CA PRO A 322 10.85 -8.72 -7.02
C PRO A 322 11.78 -9.71 -6.31
N ILE A 323 11.47 -10.99 -6.30
CA ILE A 323 12.37 -12.02 -5.75
C ILE A 323 13.68 -12.07 -6.53
N ARG A 324 13.60 -12.06 -7.86
CA ARG A 324 14.78 -11.99 -8.71
C ARG A 324 15.61 -10.74 -8.41
N ALA A 325 14.96 -9.57 -8.27
CA ALA A 325 15.64 -8.33 -7.95
C ALA A 325 16.37 -8.41 -6.60
N LEU A 326 15.76 -9.00 -5.56
CA LEU A 326 16.40 -9.22 -4.26
C LEU A 326 17.61 -10.13 -4.35
N VAL A 327 17.54 -11.25 -5.09
CA VAL A 327 18.65 -12.18 -5.28
C VAL A 327 19.81 -11.50 -6.02
N GLU A 328 19.52 -10.74 -7.08
CA GLU A 328 20.52 -9.97 -7.82
C GLU A 328 21.20 -8.92 -6.93
N ASP A 329 20.44 -8.25 -6.06
CA ASP A 329 20.95 -7.23 -5.13
C ASP A 329 21.88 -7.83 -4.08
N VAL A 330 21.49 -8.95 -3.46
CA VAL A 330 22.34 -9.70 -2.51
C VAL A 330 23.63 -10.18 -3.18
N ALA A 331 23.53 -10.73 -4.40
CA ALA A 331 24.69 -11.18 -5.15
C ALA A 331 25.65 -10.02 -5.50
N ALA A 332 25.11 -8.84 -5.84
CA ALA A 332 25.90 -7.65 -6.14
C ALA A 332 26.62 -7.09 -4.90
N HIS A 333 26.07 -7.24 -3.71
CA HIS A 333 26.69 -6.80 -2.46
C HIS A 333 27.75 -7.78 -1.94
N GLY A 334 27.92 -8.95 -2.57
CA GLY A 334 28.95 -9.95 -2.23
C GLY A 334 28.76 -10.59 -0.85
N SER A 335 27.58 -10.48 -0.24
CA SER A 335 27.27 -11.13 1.04
C SER A 335 27.08 -12.65 0.83
N HIS A 336 27.76 -13.46 1.67
CA HIS A 336 27.65 -14.93 1.66
C HIS A 336 26.47 -15.46 2.47
N ARG A 337 25.37 -14.69 2.57
CA ARG A 337 24.19 -15.12 3.30
C ARG A 337 23.41 -16.17 2.50
N PRO A 338 22.83 -17.18 3.16
CA PRO A 338 22.02 -18.19 2.47
C PRO A 338 20.77 -17.59 1.86
N VAL A 339 20.47 -17.96 0.62
CA VAL A 339 19.25 -17.53 -0.09
C VAL A 339 18.51 -18.76 -0.59
N GLU A 340 17.32 -18.95 -0.05
CA GLU A 340 16.40 -20.02 -0.43
C GLU A 340 15.25 -19.43 -1.25
N VAL A 341 15.03 -19.93 -2.46
CA VAL A 341 13.97 -19.45 -3.35
C VAL A 341 13.02 -20.59 -3.70
N PHE A 342 11.74 -20.39 -3.36
CA PHE A 342 10.65 -21.29 -3.71
C PHE A 342 9.71 -20.62 -4.70
N TYR A 343 9.45 -21.28 -5.82
CA TYR A 343 8.55 -20.79 -6.84
C TYR A 343 7.35 -21.70 -7.01
N GLY A 344 6.14 -21.20 -6.72
CA GLY A 344 4.92 -22.00 -6.77
C GLY A 344 4.84 -23.12 -5.72
N ALA A 345 5.65 -23.04 -4.66
CA ALA A 345 5.86 -24.13 -3.70
C ALA A 345 4.73 -24.26 -2.67
N ARG A 346 4.48 -25.50 -2.22
CA ARG A 346 3.90 -25.80 -0.91
C ARG A 346 5.05 -25.88 0.10
N THR A 347 4.92 -25.17 1.23
CA THR A 347 5.95 -25.14 2.27
C THR A 347 5.86 -26.39 3.14
N GLU A 348 6.64 -27.41 2.84
CA GLU A 348 6.75 -28.62 3.66
C GLU A 348 8.13 -28.75 4.36
N TYR A 349 8.99 -27.73 4.26
CA TYR A 349 10.36 -27.77 4.76
C TYR A 349 10.63 -26.64 5.75
N GLY A 350 11.36 -26.92 6.82
CA GLY A 350 11.80 -26.03 7.87
C GLY A 350 12.97 -26.62 8.66
N PRO A 351 13.51 -25.95 9.65
CA PRO A 351 13.01 -24.75 10.35
C PRO A 351 13.46 -23.42 9.70
N TRP A 352 12.54 -22.44 9.62
CA TRP A 352 12.76 -21.15 8.98
C TRP A 352 12.91 -19.97 9.95
N ASN A 353 12.92 -20.23 11.26
CA ASN A 353 12.97 -19.22 12.32
C ASN A 353 14.23 -18.35 12.33
N GLY A 354 15.30 -18.75 11.64
CA GLY A 354 16.52 -17.96 11.42
C GLY A 354 16.54 -17.14 10.13
N TYR A 355 15.45 -17.09 9.36
CA TYR A 355 15.40 -16.44 8.05
C TYR A 355 14.53 -15.20 8.05
N ASP A 356 14.88 -14.19 7.22
CA ASP A 356 13.98 -13.14 6.78
C ASP A 356 13.17 -13.67 5.59
N ALA A 357 11.85 -13.69 5.70
CA ALA A 357 10.96 -14.24 4.69
C ALA A 357 10.42 -13.17 3.76
N TYR A 358 10.47 -13.41 2.46
CA TYR A 358 10.00 -12.52 1.40
C TYR A 358 8.95 -13.24 0.58
N VAL A 359 7.70 -12.74 0.61
CA VAL A 359 6.55 -13.39 -0.03
C VAL A 359 5.98 -12.47 -1.10
N SER A 360 5.96 -12.92 -2.34
CA SER A 360 5.39 -12.15 -3.45
C SER A 360 4.62 -13.04 -4.42
N GLY A 361 3.42 -12.62 -4.80
CA GLY A 361 2.56 -13.36 -5.70
C GLY A 361 1.10 -12.90 -5.63
N PRO A 362 0.15 -13.72 -6.13
CA PRO A 362 -1.27 -13.42 -6.01
C PRO A 362 -1.72 -13.25 -4.54
N PRO A 363 -2.71 -12.39 -4.25
CA PRO A 363 -3.13 -12.08 -2.88
C PRO A 363 -3.46 -13.30 -2.01
N GLY A 364 -4.09 -14.32 -2.59
CA GLY A 364 -4.38 -15.59 -1.89
C GLY A 364 -3.12 -16.35 -1.49
N MET A 365 -2.10 -16.37 -2.35
CA MET A 365 -0.82 -17.01 -2.07
C MET A 365 -0.07 -16.26 -0.96
N ILE A 366 -0.05 -14.92 -1.01
CA ILE A 366 0.59 -14.10 0.04
C ILE A 366 -0.06 -14.38 1.39
N ARG A 367 -1.39 -14.31 1.48
CA ARG A 367 -2.09 -14.59 2.74
C ARG A 367 -1.77 -15.98 3.31
N ASN A 368 -1.88 -17.00 2.46
CA ASN A 368 -1.61 -18.38 2.87
C ASN A 368 -0.13 -18.60 3.23
N GLY A 369 0.79 -18.00 2.46
CA GLY A 369 2.23 -18.08 2.73
C GLY A 369 2.62 -17.40 4.04
N VAL A 370 2.10 -16.20 4.31
CA VAL A 370 2.33 -15.48 5.58
C VAL A 370 1.77 -16.26 6.77
N HIS A 371 0.58 -16.86 6.63
CA HIS A 371 -0.02 -17.69 7.68
C HIS A 371 0.84 -18.92 7.96
N ALA A 372 1.21 -19.68 6.94
CA ALA A 372 2.04 -20.88 7.07
C ALA A 372 3.43 -20.57 7.67
N LEU A 373 4.05 -19.44 7.29
CA LEU A 373 5.34 -19.03 7.86
C LEU A 373 5.24 -18.69 9.35
N ARG A 374 4.15 -18.04 9.77
CA ARG A 374 3.88 -17.78 11.19
C ARG A 374 3.67 -19.07 11.98
N GLU A 375 2.92 -20.02 11.45
CA GLU A 375 2.75 -21.35 12.05
C GLU A 375 4.07 -22.12 12.12
N ALA A 376 4.95 -21.94 11.15
CA ALA A 376 6.30 -22.51 11.14
C ALA A 376 7.29 -21.77 12.06
N GLY A 377 6.82 -20.77 12.85
CA GLY A 377 7.62 -20.07 13.87
C GLY A 377 8.43 -18.89 13.35
N VAL A 378 8.20 -18.41 12.13
CA VAL A 378 8.84 -17.19 11.61
C VAL A 378 8.17 -15.96 12.24
N PRO A 379 8.92 -15.11 12.98
CA PRO A 379 8.36 -13.92 13.61
C PRO A 379 7.76 -12.95 12.58
N ALA A 380 6.63 -12.32 12.89
CA ALA A 380 5.92 -11.44 11.97
C ALA A 380 6.79 -10.29 11.42
N HIS A 381 7.68 -9.72 12.23
CA HIS A 381 8.59 -8.64 11.83
C HIS A 381 9.69 -9.08 10.85
N ARG A 382 9.89 -10.39 10.67
CA ARG A 382 10.81 -11.00 9.70
C ARG A 382 10.11 -11.42 8.39
N ILE A 383 8.79 -11.29 8.30
CA ILE A 383 8.03 -11.62 7.09
C ILE A 383 7.73 -10.32 6.35
N ARG A 384 8.26 -10.21 5.14
CA ARG A 384 8.06 -9.07 4.24
C ARG A 384 7.28 -9.53 3.02
N HIS A 385 6.27 -8.77 2.67
CA HIS A 385 5.45 -9.04 1.49
C HIS A 385 4.89 -7.74 0.95
N ASP A 386 4.51 -7.74 -0.32
CA ASP A 386 3.73 -6.66 -0.89
C ASP A 386 2.41 -6.57 -0.12
N SER A 387 2.00 -5.35 0.22
CA SER A 387 0.73 -5.14 0.91
C SER A 387 -0.41 -5.67 0.05
N VAL A 388 -1.14 -6.68 0.56
CA VAL A 388 -2.33 -7.22 -0.12
C VAL A 388 -3.37 -6.12 -0.31
N GLU A 389 -3.39 -5.13 0.57
CA GLU A 389 -4.29 -3.97 0.52
C GLU A 389 -3.92 -3.01 -0.60
N GLU A 390 -2.62 -2.74 -0.81
CA GLU A 390 -2.14 -1.95 -1.95
C GLU A 390 -2.39 -2.66 -3.28
N LEU A 391 -2.25 -3.98 -3.33
CA LEU A 391 -2.52 -4.80 -4.52
C LEU A 391 -4.02 -4.83 -4.87
N LEU A 392 -4.92 -4.78 -3.89
CA LEU A 392 -6.37 -4.78 -4.10
C LEU A 392 -6.95 -3.41 -4.46
N VAL A 393 -6.29 -2.32 -4.08
CA VAL A 393 -6.62 -0.95 -4.53
C VAL A 393 -6.23 -0.74 -6.00
N GLY A 394 -5.46 -1.65 -6.55
CA GLY A 394 -5.01 -1.66 -7.95
C GLY A 394 -5.95 -2.31 -8.97
N HIS A 395 -7.05 -2.92 -8.56
CA HIS A 395 -8.03 -3.58 -9.48
C HIS A 395 -9.27 -2.76 -9.66
#